data_f29c1e513f39c05af493b4bc0b4013ee
#
_entry.id   f29c1e513f39c05af493b4bc0b4013ee
#
_cell.length_a   1.000
_cell.length_b   1.000
_cell.length_c   1.000
_cell.angle_alpha   90.00
_cell.angle_beta   90.00
_cell.angle_gamma   90.00
#
_symmetry.space_group_name_H-M   'P 1'
#
loop_
_entity.id
_entity.type
_entity.pdbx_description
1 polymer ?
#
loop_
_entity_poly.entity_id
_entity_poly.type
_entity_poly.pdbx_seq_one_letter_code
_entity_poly.pdbx_strand_id
1 'polypeptide(L)' 'MYEQNYRKAREQAGIKAERAASELGVSITTLFNWERGDTSPDADKLVDMSHLYGKSVTYLLALD' A
#
# COMPACT_ATOMS: atom_id res chain seq x y z
N MET A 1 2.53 -8.63 -15.87
CA MET A 1 2.78 -7.72 -14.74
C MET A 1 1.90 -8.09 -13.57
N TYR A 2 2.46 -8.15 -12.39
CA TYR A 2 1.71 -8.52 -11.18
C TYR A 2 0.82 -7.34 -10.76
N GLU A 3 -0.47 -7.59 -10.63
CA GLU A 3 -1.40 -6.59 -10.16
C GLU A 3 -1.64 -6.77 -8.66
N GLN A 4 -1.68 -5.65 -7.95
CA GLN A 4 -1.94 -5.64 -6.52
C GLN A 4 -2.95 -4.55 -6.22
N ASN A 5 -3.38 -4.46 -4.96
CA ASN A 5 -4.48 -3.58 -4.57
C ASN A 5 -4.05 -2.47 -3.62
N TYR A 6 -2.77 -2.06 -3.65
CA TYR A 6 -2.29 -1.05 -2.70
C TYR A 6 -3.04 0.27 -2.87
N ARG A 7 -3.11 0.77 -4.10
CA ARG A 7 -3.81 2.03 -4.34
C ARG A 7 -5.31 1.90 -4.08
N LYS A 8 -5.91 0.80 -4.51
CA LYS A 8 -7.34 0.58 -4.30
C LYS A 8 -7.67 0.57 -2.81
N ALA A 9 -6.87 -0.13 -2.00
CA ALA A 9 -7.07 -0.18 -0.56
C ALA A 9 -6.96 1.21 0.06
N ARG A 10 -5.94 1.97 -0.37
CA ARG A 10 -5.73 3.33 0.13
C ARG A 10 -6.91 4.23 -0.20
N GLU A 11 -7.39 4.16 -1.43
CA GLU A 11 -8.52 4.97 -1.88
C GLU A 11 -9.81 4.60 -1.16
N GLN A 12 -10.04 3.31 -0.96
CA GLN A 12 -11.22 2.84 -0.22
C GLN A 12 -11.18 3.29 1.24
N ALA A 13 -9.99 3.41 1.81
CA ALA A 13 -9.84 3.92 3.17
C ALA A 13 -9.96 5.44 3.24
N GLY A 14 -10.03 6.13 2.10
CA GLY A 14 -10.14 7.58 2.06
C GLY A 14 -8.86 8.30 2.45
N ILE A 15 -7.70 7.68 2.24
CA ILE A 15 -6.41 8.22 2.68
C ILE A 15 -5.64 8.72 1.46
N LYS A 16 -5.22 9.98 1.50
CA LYS A 16 -4.41 10.55 0.44
C LYS A 16 -2.98 10.03 0.50
N ALA A 17 -2.29 10.07 -0.64
CA ALA A 17 -0.96 9.49 -0.76
C ALA A 17 0.04 10.12 0.21
N GLU A 18 -0.02 11.44 0.38
CA GLU A 18 0.90 12.15 1.29
C GLU A 18 0.75 11.62 2.72
N ARG A 19 -0.50 11.45 3.16
CA ARG A 19 -0.77 10.96 4.50
C ARG A 19 -0.32 9.52 4.65
N ALA A 20 -0.62 8.68 3.66
CA ALA A 20 -0.24 7.28 3.71
C ALA A 20 1.28 7.14 3.78
N ALA A 21 2.01 7.88 2.95
CA ALA A 21 3.47 7.84 2.96
C ALA A 21 4.01 8.24 4.33
N SER A 22 3.47 9.33 4.91
CA SER A 22 3.89 9.79 6.23
C SER A 22 3.63 8.74 7.30
N GLU A 23 2.44 8.14 7.30
CA GLU A 23 2.09 7.12 8.30
C GLU A 23 2.94 5.87 8.15
N LEU A 24 3.32 5.52 6.92
CA LEU A 24 4.16 4.35 6.67
C LEU A 24 5.65 4.64 6.81
N GLY A 25 6.02 5.90 7.03
CA GLY A 25 7.42 6.27 7.21
C GLY A 25 8.25 6.19 5.95
N VAL A 26 7.63 6.43 4.78
CA VAL A 26 8.33 6.38 3.49
C VAL A 26 8.05 7.66 2.72
N SER A 27 8.83 7.91 1.65
CA SER A 27 8.59 9.04 0.77
C SER A 27 7.36 8.74 -0.10
N ILE A 28 6.73 9.82 -0.59
CA ILE A 28 5.59 9.66 -1.50
C ILE A 28 6.02 8.97 -2.80
N THR A 29 7.25 9.20 -3.23
CA THR A 29 7.81 8.53 -4.42
C THR A 29 7.87 7.03 -4.20
N THR A 30 8.32 6.59 -3.03
CA THR A 30 8.37 5.16 -2.70
C THR A 30 6.96 4.56 -2.71
N LEU A 31 6.00 5.27 -2.11
CA LEU A 31 4.62 4.80 -2.11
C LEU A 31 4.08 4.61 -3.54
N PHE A 32 4.30 5.61 -4.40
CA PHE A 32 3.85 5.52 -5.78
C PHE A 32 4.55 4.41 -6.55
N ASN A 33 5.85 4.17 -6.28
CA ASN A 33 6.56 3.06 -6.91
C ASN A 33 5.91 1.72 -6.55
N TRP A 34 5.49 1.57 -5.29
CA TRP A 34 4.77 0.36 -4.88
C TRP A 34 3.44 0.24 -5.63
N GLU A 35 2.69 1.33 -5.71
CA GLU A 35 1.36 1.31 -6.32
C GLU A 35 1.43 1.04 -7.82
N ARG A 36 2.50 1.48 -8.48
CA ARG A 36 2.71 1.19 -9.91
C ARG A 36 3.29 -0.20 -10.16
N GLY A 37 3.80 -0.86 -9.12
CA GLY A 37 4.43 -2.16 -9.29
C GLY A 37 5.90 -2.10 -9.67
N ASP A 38 6.51 -0.92 -9.62
CA ASP A 38 7.94 -0.76 -9.93
C ASP A 38 8.82 -1.37 -8.85
N THR A 39 8.39 -1.25 -7.59
CA THR A 39 9.06 -1.86 -6.45
C THR A 39 7.97 -2.45 -5.55
N SER A 40 8.38 -3.21 -4.53
CA SER A 40 7.44 -3.85 -3.62
C SER A 40 7.79 -3.50 -2.17
N PRO A 41 6.78 -3.28 -1.32
CA PRO A 41 7.03 -3.10 0.10
C PRO A 41 7.49 -4.42 0.72
N ASP A 42 8.33 -4.32 1.77
CA ASP A 42 8.70 -5.52 2.51
C ASP A 42 7.55 -5.96 3.42
N ALA A 43 7.75 -7.09 4.11
CA ALA A 43 6.70 -7.68 4.94
C ALA A 43 6.23 -6.73 6.04
N ASP A 44 7.16 -6.01 6.68
CA ASP A 44 6.80 -5.07 7.74
C ASP A 44 5.91 -3.96 7.20
N LYS A 45 6.25 -3.42 6.03
CA LYS A 45 5.43 -2.36 5.43
C LYS A 45 4.08 -2.88 4.98
N LEU A 46 4.00 -4.12 4.50
CA LEU A 46 2.72 -4.71 4.15
C LEU A 46 1.80 -4.82 5.37
N VAL A 47 2.34 -5.23 6.51
CA VAL A 47 1.56 -5.31 7.75
C VAL A 47 1.10 -3.91 8.16
N ASP A 48 1.98 -2.91 8.08
CA ASP A 48 1.61 -1.54 8.39
C ASP A 48 0.50 -1.03 7.47
N MET A 49 0.60 -1.33 6.17
CA MET A 49 -0.43 -0.96 5.19
C MET A 49 -1.75 -1.64 5.52
N SER A 50 -1.72 -2.90 5.89
CA SER A 50 -2.91 -3.65 6.27
C SER A 50 -3.64 -2.96 7.42
N HIS A 51 -2.91 -2.55 8.46
CA HIS A 51 -3.49 -1.86 9.59
C HIS A 51 -4.01 -0.48 9.20
N LEU A 52 -3.22 0.26 8.42
CA LEU A 52 -3.57 1.63 8.05
C LEU A 52 -4.83 1.66 7.18
N TYR A 53 -4.91 0.76 6.19
CA TYR A 53 -6.01 0.75 5.23
C TYR A 53 -7.19 -0.10 5.66
N GLY A 54 -7.03 -0.91 6.71
CA GLY A 54 -8.09 -1.81 7.17
C GLY A 54 -8.37 -2.94 6.20
N LYS A 55 -7.35 -3.43 5.50
CA LYS A 55 -7.46 -4.53 4.54
C LYS A 55 -6.45 -5.61 4.91
N SER A 56 -6.79 -6.86 4.57
CA SER A 56 -5.87 -7.97 4.82
C SER A 56 -4.65 -7.88 3.90
N VAL A 57 -3.54 -8.49 4.32
CA VAL A 57 -2.35 -8.58 3.49
C VAL A 57 -2.66 -9.33 2.19
N THR A 58 -3.48 -10.38 2.26
CA THR A 58 -3.85 -11.13 1.06
C THR A 58 -4.66 -10.27 0.08
N TYR A 59 -5.51 -9.38 0.59
CA TYR A 59 -6.20 -8.43 -0.28
C TYR A 59 -5.21 -7.47 -0.94
N LEU A 60 -4.27 -6.94 -0.16
CA LEU A 60 -3.27 -6.01 -0.69
C LEU A 60 -2.45 -6.66 -1.81
N LEU A 61 -2.14 -7.93 -1.67
CA LEU A 61 -1.36 -8.69 -2.64
C LEU A 61 -2.20 -9.27 -3.77
N ALA A 62 -3.52 -9.03 -3.75
CA ALA A 62 -4.46 -9.52 -4.75
C ALA A 62 -4.48 -11.06 -4.82
N LEU A 63 -4.38 -11.70 -3.66
CA LEU A 63 -4.42 -13.16 -3.56
C LEU A 63 -5.80 -13.67 -3.15
N ASP A 64 -6.70 -12.79 -2.77
CA ASP A 64 -8.07 -13.16 -2.40
C ASP A 64 -8.94 -13.38 -3.63
#